data_51312c6ac29214075fad3bff786edf06
#
_entry.id   51312c6ac29214075fad3bff786edf06
#
_cell.length_a   1.000
_cell.length_b   1.000
_cell.length_c   1.000
_cell.angle_alpha   90.00
_cell.angle_beta   90.00
_cell.angle_gamma   90.00
#
_symmetry.space_group_name_H-M   'P 1'
#
loop_
_entity.id
_entity.type
_entity.pdbx_description
1 polymer ?
#
loop_
_entity_poly.entity_id
_entity_poly.type
_entity_poly.pdbx_seq_one_letter_code
_entity_poly.pdbx_strand_id
1 'polypeptide(L)'
;VQLNKEDFEYDIHSLVKAFYPSENVSVCTAFREVLEPVLLHIKVMYEPNSIRIELRKWEDSQQKREHTTYEMQSGFAQKEFVVDDKNRKEKKNLLKQNLYQMLSAYTGRSLPWGTLTGIRPTKIPMAMLEEGKDSLEIADHMEQTYSASREKISLSIEIAQREAQLLHKLDVKNGYSLYIGIPFCPSTCLYCSFTSFPISKWKKRVDR
;
A
#
# COMPACT_ATOMS: atom_id res chain seq x y z
N VAL A 1 -0.61 5.29 13.68
CA VAL A 1 0.55 4.39 13.59
C VAL A 1 1.77 5.08 14.16
N GLN A 2 2.56 4.39 14.96
CA GLN A 2 3.81 4.91 15.53
C GLN A 2 4.99 4.04 15.11
N LEU A 3 6.08 4.68 14.69
CA LEU A 3 7.32 4.06 14.27
C LEU A 3 8.47 4.56 15.15
N ASN A 4 9.49 3.74 15.40
CA ASN A 4 10.72 4.21 16.06
C ASN A 4 11.78 4.69 15.06
N LYS A 5 11.54 4.57 13.75
CA LYS A 5 12.44 4.97 12.67
C LYS A 5 11.64 5.38 11.44
N GLU A 6 12.10 6.39 10.72
CA GLU A 6 11.54 6.82 9.42
C GLU A 6 11.88 5.81 8.32
N ASP A 7 11.21 4.67 8.33
CA ASP A 7 11.39 3.65 7.30
C ASP A 7 10.02 3.09 6.87
N PHE A 8 9.75 3.07 5.57
CA PHE A 8 8.51 2.58 4.95
C PHE A 8 7.21 3.26 5.45
N GLU A 9 7.27 4.49 5.95
CA GLU A 9 6.11 5.25 6.48
C GLU A 9 4.96 5.30 5.46
N TYR A 10 5.27 5.69 4.23
CA TYR A 10 4.28 5.75 3.15
C TYR A 10 3.66 4.38 2.83
N ASP A 11 4.48 3.32 2.79
CA ASP A 11 4.01 1.96 2.51
C ASP A 11 3.07 1.45 3.61
N ILE A 12 3.40 1.72 4.87
CA ILE A 12 2.58 1.38 6.04
C ILE A 12 1.27 2.18 6.01
N HIS A 13 1.36 3.51 5.85
CA HIS A 13 0.19 4.38 5.75
C HIS A 13 -0.77 3.89 4.67
N SER A 14 -0.27 3.65 3.46
CA SER A 14 -1.07 3.24 2.32
C SER A 14 -1.76 1.89 2.55
N LEU A 15 -1.08 0.95 3.19
CA LEU A 15 -1.65 -0.36 3.51
C LEU A 15 -2.73 -0.26 4.59
N VAL A 16 -2.48 0.48 5.67
CA VAL A 16 -3.49 0.71 6.72
C VAL A 16 -4.69 1.45 6.15
N LYS A 17 -4.48 2.46 5.32
CA LYS A 17 -5.54 3.22 4.66
C LYS A 17 -6.40 2.35 3.74
N ALA A 18 -5.81 1.34 3.09
CA ALA A 18 -6.57 0.39 2.26
C ALA A 18 -7.54 -0.49 3.09
N PHE A 19 -7.20 -0.83 4.34
CA PHE A 19 -8.11 -1.50 5.26
C PHE A 19 -9.15 -0.55 5.86
N TYR A 20 -8.83 0.72 6.04
CA TYR A 20 -9.67 1.74 6.68
C TYR A 20 -9.86 2.96 5.76
N PRO A 21 -10.58 2.80 4.62
CA PRO A 21 -10.69 3.86 3.60
C PRO A 21 -11.44 5.10 4.11
N SER A 22 -12.36 4.96 5.06
CA SER A 22 -13.14 6.07 5.63
C SER A 22 -12.44 6.78 6.79
N GLU A 23 -11.43 6.13 7.42
CA GLU A 23 -10.79 6.62 8.62
C GLU A 23 -9.56 7.47 8.29
N ASN A 24 -9.24 8.41 9.17
CA ASN A 24 -7.98 9.13 9.10
C ASN A 24 -6.85 8.25 9.64
N VAL A 25 -5.80 8.09 8.83
CA VAL A 25 -4.59 7.36 9.22
C VAL A 25 -3.47 8.36 9.41
N SER A 26 -2.97 8.45 10.64
CA SER A 26 -1.79 9.25 10.96
C SER A 26 -0.61 8.33 11.25
N VAL A 27 0.55 8.65 10.69
CA VAL A 27 1.81 7.97 10.97
C VAL A 27 2.76 8.98 11.62
N CYS A 28 3.42 8.59 12.69
CA CYS A 28 4.42 9.40 13.35
C CYS A 28 5.65 8.56 13.72
N THR A 29 6.81 9.20 13.66
CA THR A 29 8.12 8.57 13.87
C THR A 29 8.63 8.68 15.30
N ALA A 30 7.72 8.84 16.26
CA ALA A 30 8.04 8.83 17.69
C ALA A 30 6.96 8.07 18.45
N PHE A 31 7.39 7.31 19.45
CA PHE A 31 6.47 6.73 20.42
C PHE A 31 6.03 7.83 21.38
N ARG A 32 4.76 8.23 21.25
CA ARG A 32 4.12 9.21 22.12
C ARG A 32 2.93 8.55 22.79
N GLU A 33 2.57 9.07 23.93
CA GLU A 33 1.31 8.70 24.56
C GLU A 33 0.16 9.11 23.64
N VAL A 34 -0.78 8.22 23.41
CA VAL A 34 -1.97 8.49 22.61
C VAL A 34 -3.00 9.09 23.55
N LEU A 35 -3.19 10.39 23.49
CA LEU A 35 -4.08 11.14 24.37
C LEU A 35 -5.53 11.20 23.85
N GLU A 36 -5.72 10.97 22.57
CA GLU A 36 -7.03 11.00 21.92
C GLU A 36 -7.51 9.59 21.59
N PRO A 37 -8.82 9.32 21.63
CA PRO A 37 -9.37 8.03 21.26
C PRO A 37 -9.05 7.72 19.79
N VAL A 38 -8.50 6.53 19.56
CA VAL A 38 -8.18 6.01 18.22
C VAL A 38 -8.86 4.65 18.03
N LEU A 39 -9.30 4.36 16.82
CA LEU A 39 -9.93 3.08 16.52
C LEU A 39 -8.93 1.92 16.69
N LEU A 40 -7.72 2.11 16.18
CA LEU A 40 -6.65 1.11 16.21
C LEU A 40 -5.30 1.82 16.37
N HIS A 41 -4.52 1.38 17.34
CA HIS A 41 -3.15 1.81 17.53
C HIS A 41 -2.18 0.73 17.01
N ILE A 42 -1.29 1.11 16.12
CA ILE A 42 -0.28 0.23 15.52
C ILE A 42 1.09 0.77 15.91
N LYS A 43 1.93 -0.08 16.48
CA LYS A 43 3.36 0.22 16.69
C LYS A 43 4.20 -0.67 15.79
N VAL A 44 5.18 -0.08 15.12
CA VAL A 44 6.19 -0.80 14.35
C VAL A 44 7.55 -0.43 14.93
N MET A 45 8.25 -1.42 15.43
CA MET A 45 9.55 -1.29 16.06
C MET A 45 10.60 -1.97 15.21
N TYR A 46 11.52 -1.20 14.69
CA TYR A 46 12.70 -1.69 13.94
C TYR A 46 13.83 -1.96 14.90
N GLU A 47 14.28 -3.18 14.96
CA GLU A 47 15.44 -3.66 15.71
C GLU A 47 16.57 -4.06 14.74
N PRO A 48 17.79 -4.31 15.18
CA PRO A 48 18.94 -4.52 14.27
C PRO A 48 18.74 -5.63 13.23
N ASN A 49 18.02 -6.71 13.56
CA ASN A 49 17.78 -7.85 12.66
C ASN A 49 16.33 -8.31 12.68
N SER A 50 15.44 -7.55 13.28
CA SER A 50 14.03 -7.91 13.35
C SER A 50 13.12 -6.69 13.27
N ILE A 51 11.85 -6.95 12.96
CA ILE A 51 10.78 -5.96 13.07
C ILE A 51 9.68 -6.57 13.92
N ARG A 52 9.20 -5.78 14.89
CA ARG A 52 8.07 -6.13 15.73
C ARG A 52 6.89 -5.22 15.41
N ILE A 53 5.72 -5.81 15.20
CA ILE A 53 4.46 -5.09 14.98
C ILE A 53 3.52 -5.40 16.13
N GLU A 54 2.92 -4.37 16.69
CA GLU A 54 1.86 -4.47 17.69
C GLU A 54 0.59 -3.79 17.18
N LEU A 55 -0.55 -4.48 17.29
CA LEU A 55 -1.88 -3.92 17.08
C LEU A 55 -2.61 -3.86 18.40
N ARG A 56 -3.16 -2.71 18.76
CA ARG A 56 -3.97 -2.51 19.96
C ARG A 56 -5.26 -1.81 19.60
N LYS A 57 -6.39 -2.43 19.95
CA LYS A 57 -7.68 -1.75 19.91
C LYS A 57 -7.71 -0.71 21.03
N TRP A 58 -8.21 0.48 20.73
CA TRP A 58 -8.47 1.47 21.76
C TRP A 58 -9.74 1.06 22.50
N GLU A 59 -9.64 0.75 23.77
CA GLU A 59 -10.78 0.62 24.68
C GLU A 59 -10.85 1.87 25.53
N ASP A 60 -12.04 2.48 25.61
CA ASP A 60 -12.26 3.68 26.41
C ASP A 60 -11.98 3.35 27.89
N SER A 61 -10.81 3.79 28.34
CA SER A 61 -10.30 3.52 29.68
C SER A 61 -11.02 4.30 30.79
N GLN A 62 -12.13 4.95 30.47
CA GLN A 62 -12.94 5.65 31.47
C GLN A 62 -13.67 4.72 32.45
N GLN A 63 -13.76 3.40 32.20
CA GLN A 63 -14.45 2.46 33.09
C GLN A 63 -13.56 1.61 34.00
N LYS A 64 -12.23 1.71 33.92
CA LYS A 64 -11.35 0.95 34.84
C LYS A 64 -10.17 1.78 35.33
N ARG A 65 -10.45 2.73 36.21
CA ARG A 65 -9.47 3.20 37.21
C ARG A 65 -9.68 2.45 38.48
N GLU A 66 -9.27 1.18 38.55
CA GLU A 66 -8.87 0.51 39.78
C GLU A 66 -8.10 -0.77 39.45
N HIS A 67 -6.83 -0.75 39.86
CA HIS A 67 -5.89 -1.85 40.05
C HIS A 67 -5.39 -2.70 38.88
N THR A 68 -4.14 -2.39 38.52
CA THR A 68 -2.99 -3.32 38.50
C THR A 68 -3.05 -4.57 37.61
N THR A 69 -1.99 -4.69 36.81
CA THR A 69 -1.54 -5.84 36.05
C THR A 69 -2.35 -6.12 34.77
N TYR A 70 -1.78 -5.70 33.64
CA TYR A 70 -2.35 -5.87 32.31
C TYR A 70 -2.24 -7.32 31.86
N GLU A 71 -3.27 -8.10 32.11
CA GLU A 71 -3.57 -9.25 31.27
C GLU A 71 -4.56 -8.83 30.19
N MET A 72 -4.03 -8.68 28.97
CA MET A 72 -4.80 -8.23 27.82
C MET A 72 -5.32 -9.42 27.05
N GLN A 73 -6.60 -9.74 27.18
CA GLN A 73 -7.22 -10.91 26.55
C GLN A 73 -8.13 -10.61 25.35
N SER A 74 -8.37 -9.36 24.92
CA SER A 74 -9.18 -9.14 23.73
C SER A 74 -8.85 -7.82 23.05
N GLY A 75 -8.03 -7.83 22.03
CA GLY A 75 -7.73 -6.66 21.18
C GLY A 75 -6.26 -6.31 21.04
N PHE A 76 -5.36 -7.22 21.42
CA PHE A 76 -3.93 -7.10 21.19
C PHE A 76 -3.41 -8.22 20.30
N ALA A 77 -2.67 -7.86 19.29
CA ALA A 77 -1.90 -8.80 18.48
C ALA A 77 -0.47 -8.30 18.34
N GLN A 78 0.50 -9.20 18.51
CA GLN A 78 1.92 -8.89 18.32
C GLN A 78 2.55 -9.93 17.41
N LYS A 79 3.46 -9.47 16.54
CA LYS A 79 4.26 -10.34 15.69
C LYS A 79 5.66 -9.77 15.55
N GLU A 80 6.66 -10.63 15.71
CA GLU A 80 8.06 -10.33 15.46
C GLU A 80 8.59 -11.25 14.37
N PHE A 81 9.42 -10.73 13.49
CA PHE A 81 10.01 -11.49 12.38
C PHE A 81 11.41 -10.95 12.04
N VAL A 82 12.26 -11.86 11.60
CA VAL A 82 13.64 -11.55 11.21
C VAL A 82 13.66 -10.91 9.83
N VAL A 83 14.53 -9.91 9.65
CA VAL A 83 14.74 -9.21 8.38
C VAL A 83 16.22 -9.10 8.06
N ASP A 84 16.56 -9.08 6.77
CA ASP A 84 17.89 -8.71 6.31
C ASP A 84 17.92 -7.20 6.00
N ASP A 85 18.66 -6.45 6.79
CA ASP A 85 18.80 -5.00 6.59
C ASP A 85 19.52 -4.63 5.29
N LYS A 86 20.25 -5.55 4.67
CA LYS A 86 20.94 -5.33 3.39
C LYS A 86 19.98 -5.38 2.21
N ASN A 87 18.86 -6.10 2.32
CA ASN A 87 17.86 -6.20 1.27
C ASN A 87 16.61 -5.34 1.59
N ARG A 88 16.69 -4.04 1.29
CA ARG A 88 15.59 -3.09 1.54
C ARG A 88 14.25 -3.51 0.89
N LYS A 89 14.29 -4.12 -0.30
CA LYS A 89 13.07 -4.56 -1.02
C LYS A 89 12.40 -5.72 -0.27
N GLU A 90 13.16 -6.70 0.13
CA GLU A 90 12.68 -7.86 0.87
C GLU A 90 12.16 -7.46 2.25
N LYS A 91 12.94 -6.64 2.98
CA LYS A 91 12.53 -6.07 4.27
C LYS A 91 11.17 -5.37 4.17
N LYS A 92 10.96 -4.54 3.14
CA LYS A 92 9.68 -3.89 2.89
C LYS A 92 8.56 -4.88 2.64
N ASN A 93 8.79 -5.89 1.78
CA ASN A 93 7.77 -6.89 1.46
C ASN A 93 7.39 -7.70 2.70
N LEU A 94 8.35 -8.15 3.48
CA LEU A 94 8.10 -8.87 4.74
C LEU A 94 7.31 -8.04 5.74
N LEU A 95 7.67 -6.76 5.90
CA LEU A 95 6.92 -5.85 6.76
C LEU A 95 5.45 -5.73 6.30
N LYS A 96 5.24 -5.47 5.00
CA LYS A 96 3.88 -5.33 4.46
C LYS A 96 3.09 -6.63 4.55
N GLN A 97 3.70 -7.77 4.31
CA GLN A 97 3.04 -9.08 4.44
C GLN A 97 2.59 -9.34 5.88
N ASN A 98 3.48 -9.13 6.85
CA ASN A 98 3.14 -9.36 8.25
C ASN A 98 2.06 -8.39 8.74
N LEU A 99 2.17 -7.10 8.39
CA LEU A 99 1.15 -6.12 8.72
C LEU A 99 -0.19 -6.43 8.06
N TYR A 100 -0.19 -6.85 6.79
CA TYR A 100 -1.38 -7.29 6.07
C TYR A 100 -2.06 -8.48 6.76
N GLN A 101 -1.29 -9.51 7.10
CA GLN A 101 -1.83 -10.70 7.78
C GLN A 101 -2.48 -10.33 9.12
N MET A 102 -1.82 -9.47 9.90
CA MET A 102 -2.36 -9.01 11.18
C MET A 102 -3.64 -8.19 11.00
N LEU A 103 -3.66 -7.25 10.06
CA LEU A 103 -4.84 -6.44 9.75
C LEU A 103 -5.98 -7.27 9.18
N SER A 104 -5.67 -8.23 8.30
CA SER A 104 -6.66 -9.14 7.72
C SER A 104 -7.31 -10.01 8.81
N ALA A 105 -6.51 -10.58 9.70
CA ALA A 105 -7.01 -11.37 10.85
C ALA A 105 -7.84 -10.51 11.81
N TYR A 106 -7.40 -9.27 12.09
CA TYR A 106 -8.08 -8.37 13.00
C TYR A 106 -9.42 -7.86 12.45
N THR A 107 -9.47 -7.54 11.15
CA THR A 107 -10.67 -6.96 10.50
C THR A 107 -11.60 -8.00 9.89
N GLY A 108 -11.17 -9.25 9.74
CA GLY A 108 -11.88 -10.28 8.97
C GLY A 108 -11.95 -9.99 7.47
N ARG A 109 -11.15 -9.05 6.94
CA ARG A 109 -11.18 -8.59 5.55
C ARG A 109 -9.91 -8.99 4.81
N SER A 110 -10.05 -9.28 3.52
CA SER A 110 -8.93 -9.42 2.59
C SER A 110 -9.00 -8.35 1.52
N LEU A 111 -7.85 -7.84 1.09
CA LEU A 111 -7.77 -6.88 0.00
C LEU A 111 -7.48 -7.65 -1.31
N PRO A 112 -8.21 -7.38 -2.41
CA PRO A 112 -8.04 -8.12 -3.66
C PRO A 112 -6.61 -8.04 -4.24
N TRP A 113 -5.91 -6.91 -4.01
CA TRP A 113 -4.52 -6.71 -4.41
C TRP A 113 -3.51 -7.01 -3.30
N GLY A 114 -3.96 -7.59 -2.17
CA GLY A 114 -3.11 -7.91 -1.03
C GLY A 114 -2.34 -6.71 -0.52
N THR A 115 -1.02 -6.84 -0.48
CA THR A 115 -0.12 -5.76 -0.02
C THR A 115 0.19 -4.70 -1.09
N LEU A 116 -0.28 -4.88 -2.34
CA LEU A 116 -0.05 -3.92 -3.42
C LEU A 116 -0.95 -2.71 -3.27
N THR A 117 -0.36 -1.57 -2.98
CA THR A 117 -1.06 -0.28 -2.80
C THR A 117 -0.74 0.72 -3.92
N GLY A 118 0.09 0.32 -4.89
CA GLY A 118 0.44 1.16 -6.05
C GLY A 118 -0.65 1.17 -7.12
N ILE A 119 -0.61 2.18 -7.98
CA ILE A 119 -1.62 2.40 -9.03
C ILE A 119 -1.42 1.55 -10.28
N ARG A 120 -0.29 0.85 -10.42
CA ARG A 120 0.03 0.03 -11.59
C ARG A 120 0.61 -1.32 -11.19
N PRO A 121 -0.20 -2.24 -10.63
CA PRO A 121 0.25 -3.57 -10.19
C PRO A 121 0.75 -4.44 -11.36
N THR A 122 0.29 -4.18 -12.60
CA THR A 122 0.69 -4.88 -13.82
C THR A 122 2.18 -4.69 -14.19
N LYS A 123 2.89 -3.74 -13.57
CA LYS A 123 4.35 -3.61 -13.74
C LYS A 123 5.13 -4.85 -13.28
N ILE A 124 4.61 -5.57 -12.28
CA ILE A 124 5.26 -6.75 -11.73
C ILE A 124 5.25 -7.90 -12.75
N PRO A 125 4.07 -8.36 -13.22
CA PRO A 125 4.03 -9.40 -14.24
C PRO A 125 4.71 -8.96 -15.55
N MET A 126 4.65 -7.68 -15.93
CA MET A 126 5.35 -7.19 -17.13
C MET A 126 6.86 -7.38 -17.02
N ALA A 127 7.48 -6.97 -15.92
CA ALA A 127 8.91 -7.14 -15.71
C ALA A 127 9.30 -8.63 -15.67
N MET A 128 8.49 -9.48 -15.06
CA MET A 128 8.75 -10.92 -15.02
C MET A 128 8.60 -11.58 -16.39
N LEU A 129 7.64 -11.14 -17.22
CA LEU A 129 7.53 -11.60 -18.62
C LEU A 129 8.74 -11.18 -19.44
N GLU A 130 9.27 -9.97 -19.25
CA GLU A 130 10.50 -9.51 -19.89
C GLU A 130 11.74 -10.32 -19.46
N GLU A 131 11.74 -10.83 -18.24
CA GLU A 131 12.74 -11.79 -17.72
C GLU A 131 12.54 -13.23 -18.24
N GLY A 132 11.49 -13.50 -19.01
CA GLY A 132 11.18 -14.81 -19.58
C GLY A 132 10.45 -15.75 -18.63
N LYS A 133 9.87 -15.25 -17.54
CA LYS A 133 9.08 -16.05 -16.60
C LYS A 133 7.74 -16.44 -17.21
N ASP A 134 7.29 -17.65 -16.89
CA ASP A 134 5.97 -18.11 -17.30
C ASP A 134 4.85 -17.60 -16.38
N SER A 135 3.61 -17.84 -16.81
CA SER A 135 2.43 -17.35 -16.08
C SER A 135 2.25 -18.00 -14.70
N LEU A 136 2.76 -19.22 -14.50
CA LEU A 136 2.67 -19.92 -13.21
C LEU A 136 3.69 -19.34 -12.23
N GLU A 137 4.92 -19.14 -12.67
CA GLU A 137 5.96 -18.48 -11.86
C GLU A 137 5.54 -17.08 -11.43
N ILE A 138 4.90 -16.33 -12.34
CA ILE A 138 4.39 -14.99 -12.04
C ILE A 138 3.24 -15.06 -11.02
N ALA A 139 2.33 -16.02 -11.21
CA ALA A 139 1.20 -16.18 -10.30
C ALA A 139 1.66 -16.55 -8.89
N ASP A 140 2.56 -17.51 -8.77
CA ASP A 140 3.15 -17.92 -7.49
C ASP A 140 3.88 -16.77 -6.81
N HIS A 141 4.67 -16.01 -7.56
CA HIS A 141 5.36 -14.84 -7.01
C HIS A 141 4.37 -13.78 -6.48
N MET A 142 3.31 -13.49 -7.23
CA MET A 142 2.32 -12.50 -6.81
C MET A 142 1.48 -12.95 -5.61
N GLU A 143 1.14 -14.24 -5.55
CA GLU A 143 0.42 -14.80 -4.41
C GLU A 143 1.31 -14.82 -3.16
N GLN A 144 2.52 -15.35 -3.25
CA GLN A 144 3.43 -15.51 -2.12
C GLN A 144 4.00 -14.18 -1.62
N THR A 145 4.38 -13.28 -2.52
CA THR A 145 5.03 -12.02 -2.14
C THR A 145 4.04 -10.93 -1.76
N TYR A 146 2.89 -10.90 -2.44
CA TYR A 146 1.96 -9.77 -2.28
C TYR A 146 0.58 -10.17 -1.74
N SER A 147 0.31 -11.46 -1.57
CA SER A 147 -1.00 -11.96 -1.13
C SER A 147 -2.16 -11.46 -2.00
N ALA A 148 -1.91 -11.25 -3.29
CA ALA A 148 -2.92 -10.85 -4.24
C ALA A 148 -3.91 -11.99 -4.51
N SER A 149 -5.17 -11.68 -4.78
CA SER A 149 -6.17 -12.68 -5.11
C SER A 149 -5.93 -13.30 -6.49
N ARG A 150 -6.30 -14.56 -6.67
CA ARG A 150 -6.16 -15.26 -7.95
C ARG A 150 -6.81 -14.53 -9.12
N GLU A 151 -7.98 -13.90 -8.88
CA GLU A 151 -8.65 -13.08 -9.88
C GLU A 151 -7.79 -11.89 -10.33
N LYS A 152 -7.16 -11.18 -9.39
CA LYS A 152 -6.31 -10.01 -9.68
C LYS A 152 -4.97 -10.41 -10.29
N ILE A 153 -4.44 -11.55 -9.88
CA ILE A 153 -3.25 -12.14 -10.49
C ILE A 153 -3.52 -12.46 -11.97
N SER A 154 -4.57 -13.24 -12.26
CA SER A 154 -4.94 -13.59 -13.63
C SER A 154 -5.16 -12.34 -14.50
N LEU A 155 -5.93 -11.38 -14.00
CA LEU A 155 -6.17 -10.10 -14.69
C LEU A 155 -4.86 -9.36 -14.99
N SER A 156 -3.95 -9.28 -14.02
CA SER A 156 -2.70 -8.54 -14.20
C SER A 156 -1.75 -9.21 -15.19
N ILE A 157 -1.70 -10.54 -15.23
CA ILE A 157 -0.92 -11.31 -16.20
C ILE A 157 -1.50 -11.11 -17.61
N GLU A 158 -2.81 -11.23 -17.76
CA GLU A 158 -3.48 -11.02 -19.06
C GLU A 158 -3.20 -9.62 -19.61
N ILE A 159 -3.31 -8.58 -18.77
CA ILE A 159 -3.03 -7.20 -19.18
C ILE A 159 -1.56 -7.07 -19.58
N ALA A 160 -0.61 -7.61 -18.79
CA ALA A 160 0.80 -7.54 -19.08
C ALA A 160 1.15 -8.25 -20.40
N GLN A 161 0.57 -9.40 -20.68
CA GLN A 161 0.76 -10.13 -21.95
C GLN A 161 0.26 -9.31 -23.15
N ARG A 162 -0.94 -8.71 -23.04
CA ARG A 162 -1.48 -7.84 -24.09
C ARG A 162 -0.60 -6.60 -24.30
N GLU A 163 -0.15 -5.97 -23.22
CA GLU A 163 0.75 -4.81 -23.27
C GLU A 163 2.07 -5.19 -23.94
N ALA A 164 2.69 -6.33 -23.59
CA ALA A 164 3.88 -6.83 -24.21
C ALA A 164 3.73 -7.04 -25.73
N GLN A 165 2.63 -7.66 -26.16
CA GLN A 165 2.33 -7.86 -27.60
C GLN A 165 2.21 -6.56 -28.38
N LEU A 166 1.67 -5.51 -27.77
CA LEU A 166 1.56 -4.19 -28.40
C LEU A 166 2.93 -3.50 -28.47
N LEU A 167 3.71 -3.54 -27.38
CA LEU A 167 5.03 -2.93 -27.29
C LEU A 167 6.05 -3.57 -28.23
N HIS A 168 5.95 -4.88 -28.47
CA HIS A 168 6.83 -5.54 -29.46
C HIS A 168 6.72 -4.99 -30.89
N LYS A 169 5.61 -4.32 -31.20
CA LYS A 169 5.41 -3.67 -32.53
C LYS A 169 6.02 -2.26 -32.60
N LEU A 170 6.51 -1.74 -31.50
CA LEU A 170 7.06 -0.40 -31.39
C LEU A 170 8.58 -0.45 -31.28
N ASP A 171 9.27 0.44 -31.96
CA ASP A 171 10.70 0.65 -31.71
C ASP A 171 10.90 1.46 -30.44
N VAL A 172 10.84 0.78 -29.30
CA VAL A 172 10.95 1.42 -27.97
C VAL A 172 12.36 1.97 -27.71
N LYS A 173 13.39 1.45 -28.43
CA LYS A 173 14.79 1.88 -28.23
C LYS A 173 15.13 3.18 -28.95
N ASN A 174 14.61 3.37 -30.16
CA ASN A 174 14.94 4.51 -31.02
C ASN A 174 13.75 5.46 -31.23
N GLY A 175 12.57 5.06 -30.80
CA GLY A 175 11.33 5.83 -30.84
C GLY A 175 11.18 6.81 -29.70
N TYR A 176 10.20 7.69 -29.81
CA TYR A 176 9.77 8.57 -28.72
C TYR A 176 8.25 8.54 -28.57
N SER A 177 7.77 8.82 -27.36
CA SER A 177 6.34 9.01 -27.08
C SER A 177 6.06 10.50 -26.97
N LEU A 178 5.08 10.99 -27.75
CA LEU A 178 4.58 12.35 -27.64
C LEU A 178 3.25 12.32 -26.87
N TYR A 179 3.23 12.98 -25.72
CA TYR A 179 2.00 13.19 -24.96
C TYR A 179 1.52 14.63 -25.13
N ILE A 180 0.31 14.80 -25.65
CA ILE A 180 -0.33 16.10 -25.80
C ILE A 180 -1.47 16.18 -24.80
N GLY A 181 -1.28 16.98 -23.74
CA GLY A 181 -2.28 17.20 -22.70
C GLY A 181 -3.01 18.53 -22.92
N ILE A 182 -4.34 18.50 -22.96
CA ILE A 182 -5.18 19.69 -22.99
C ILE A 182 -5.75 19.91 -21.57
N PRO A 183 -5.21 20.88 -20.80
CA PRO A 183 -5.60 21.06 -19.39
C PRO A 183 -6.93 21.80 -19.20
N PHE A 184 -7.59 22.22 -20.27
CA PHE A 184 -8.85 22.94 -20.20
C PHE A 184 -10.04 22.01 -20.31
N CYS A 185 -10.81 21.89 -19.25
CA CYS A 185 -11.98 21.01 -19.16
C CYS A 185 -13.26 21.84 -18.94
N PRO A 186 -14.44 21.32 -19.36
CA PRO A 186 -15.73 21.97 -19.08
C PRO A 186 -15.94 22.17 -17.55
N SER A 187 -15.53 21.17 -16.76
CA SER A 187 -15.54 21.18 -15.29
C SER A 187 -14.39 20.33 -14.77
N THR A 188 -14.08 20.45 -13.49
CA THR A 188 -13.11 19.57 -12.83
C THR A 188 -13.84 18.33 -12.30
N CYS A 189 -13.50 17.14 -12.80
CA CYS A 189 -14.05 15.89 -12.29
C CYS A 189 -13.58 15.63 -10.86
N LEU A 190 -14.44 15.07 -10.02
CA LEU A 190 -14.13 14.77 -8.62
C LEU A 190 -12.91 13.83 -8.46
N TYR A 191 -12.67 12.96 -9.41
CA TYR A 191 -11.58 11.98 -9.43
C TYR A 191 -10.36 12.43 -10.26
N CYS A 192 -10.32 13.69 -10.72
CA CYS A 192 -9.27 14.16 -11.62
C CYS A 192 -7.93 14.32 -10.88
N SER A 193 -6.92 13.58 -11.32
CA SER A 193 -5.53 13.68 -10.84
C SER A 193 -4.62 14.48 -11.79
N PHE A 194 -5.15 14.93 -12.93
CA PHE A 194 -4.40 15.75 -13.89
C PHE A 194 -4.55 17.24 -13.58
N THR A 195 -3.59 18.03 -14.07
CA THR A 195 -3.75 19.47 -14.09
C THR A 195 -4.98 19.83 -14.94
N SER A 196 -6.02 20.38 -14.33
CA SER A 196 -7.24 20.75 -15.03
C SER A 196 -7.74 22.13 -14.63
N PHE A 197 -8.07 22.94 -15.66
CA PHE A 197 -8.57 24.28 -15.52
C PHE A 197 -9.99 24.36 -16.08
N PRO A 198 -11.02 24.72 -15.26
CA PRO A 198 -12.37 24.89 -15.77
C PRO A 198 -12.40 26.00 -16.84
N ILE A 199 -12.81 25.66 -18.05
CA ILE A 199 -12.81 26.59 -19.20
C ILE A 199 -13.63 27.85 -18.93
N SER A 200 -14.67 27.75 -18.12
CA SER A 200 -15.51 28.88 -17.70
C SER A 200 -14.70 30.00 -17.03
N LYS A 201 -13.67 29.64 -16.25
CA LYS A 201 -12.80 30.58 -15.54
C LYS A 201 -11.62 31.04 -16.39
N TRP A 202 -11.21 30.24 -17.39
CA TRP A 202 -9.96 30.45 -18.14
C TRP A 202 -10.16 30.83 -19.60
N LYS A 203 -11.43 30.90 -20.08
CA LYS A 203 -11.75 31.18 -21.49
C LYS A 203 -11.01 32.39 -22.08
N LYS A 204 -10.81 33.45 -21.30
CA LYS A 204 -10.09 34.68 -21.72
C LYS A 204 -8.56 34.54 -21.72
N ARG A 205 -8.00 33.39 -21.29
CA ARG A 205 -6.56 33.14 -21.15
C ARG A 205 -6.07 31.96 -21.97
N VAL A 206 -6.97 31.32 -22.74
CA VAL A 206 -6.66 30.13 -23.55
C VAL A 206 -5.66 30.44 -24.66
N ASP A 207 -5.68 31.69 -25.16
CA ASP A 207 -4.82 32.14 -26.27
C ASP A 207 -3.47 32.72 -25.80
N ARG A 208 -3.12 32.56 -24.53
CA ARG A 208 -1.82 33.00 -23.95
C ARG A 208 -0.95 31.82 -23.60
#